data_b546d5caae2a503bc230d45dd964b92f
#
_entry.id   b546d5caae2a503bc230d45dd964b92f
#
_cell.length_a   1.000
_cell.length_b   1.000
_cell.length_c   1.000
_cell.angle_alpha   90.00
_cell.angle_beta   90.00
_cell.angle_gamma   90.00
#
_symmetry.space_group_name_H-M   'P 1'
#
loop_
_entity.id
_entity.type
_entity.pdbx_description
1 polymer ?
#
loop_
_entity_poly.entity_id
_entity_poly.type
_entity_poly.pdbx_seq_one_letter_code
_entity_poly.pdbx_strand_id
1 'polypeptide(L)'
;MMTMKSLRGTILCGVLVGSLALQAQAQKTVWRQATASELAAVLPARAPVEREHIETEMRTASGIVDERGRFIAGVVLITAGYSAEGKYSHYLIVQAPVEIGGVALKPGEYAFGWSRENGEESLSVHFNQAATGALVGTADAHRIAGSTRVESLHIWPPGEKALVQIGRFGIPYKLGEE
;
A
#
# COMPACT_ATOMS: atom_id res chain seq x y z
N MET A 1 31.92 77.40 -40.76
CA MET A 1 31.79 76.23 -41.62
C MET A 1 32.07 75.03 -40.71
N MET A 2 31.05 74.50 -40.04
CA MET A 2 31.14 73.38 -39.07
C MET A 2 29.98 72.43 -39.28
N THR A 3 30.28 71.27 -39.70
CA THR A 3 29.32 70.19 -39.97
C THR A 3 29.04 69.39 -38.71
N MET A 4 27.78 69.42 -38.21
CA MET A 4 27.31 68.60 -37.13
C MET A 4 26.93 67.20 -37.67
N LYS A 5 27.62 66.15 -37.18
CA LYS A 5 27.19 64.76 -37.37
C LYS A 5 26.18 64.32 -36.30
N SER A 6 24.99 63.95 -36.74
CA SER A 6 23.92 63.37 -35.94
C SER A 6 24.29 61.90 -35.62
N LEU A 7 24.35 61.60 -34.32
CA LEU A 7 24.51 60.23 -33.81
C LEU A 7 23.11 59.63 -33.44
N ARG A 8 22.61 58.73 -34.25
CA ARG A 8 21.37 57.98 -33.97
C ARG A 8 21.69 56.83 -33.02
N GLY A 9 21.26 56.96 -31.76
CA GLY A 9 21.31 55.84 -30.79
C GLY A 9 20.11 54.94 -31.00
N THR A 10 20.37 53.67 -31.32
CA THR A 10 19.37 52.60 -31.39
C THR A 10 19.24 51.98 -30.00
N ILE A 11 18.09 52.16 -29.38
CA ILE A 11 17.74 51.50 -28.11
C ILE A 11 17.24 50.11 -28.43
N LEU A 12 18.04 49.11 -28.06
CA LEU A 12 17.65 47.67 -28.15
C LEU A 12 16.89 47.30 -26.90
N CYS A 13 15.57 47.20 -27.02
CA CYS A 13 14.68 46.78 -25.95
C CYS A 13 14.70 45.25 -25.84
N GLY A 14 15.51 44.71 -24.92
CA GLY A 14 15.59 43.29 -24.66
C GLY A 14 14.39 42.83 -23.81
N VAL A 15 13.45 42.11 -24.40
CA VAL A 15 12.36 41.48 -23.71
C VAL A 15 12.89 40.20 -23.04
N LEU A 16 13.08 40.24 -21.72
CA LEU A 16 13.37 39.08 -20.88
C LEU A 16 12.08 38.29 -20.68
N VAL A 17 11.86 37.25 -21.48
CA VAL A 17 10.78 36.27 -21.21
C VAL A 17 11.23 35.35 -20.10
N GLY A 18 10.87 35.66 -18.88
CA GLY A 18 11.09 34.82 -17.73
C GLY A 18 10.15 33.61 -17.81
N SER A 19 10.66 32.42 -18.16
CA SER A 19 9.97 31.18 -18.08
C SER A 19 9.76 30.82 -16.60
N LEU A 20 8.56 31.06 -16.05
CA LEU A 20 8.12 30.46 -14.79
C LEU A 20 7.92 28.97 -15.04
N ALA A 21 8.93 28.16 -14.73
CA ALA A 21 8.75 26.72 -14.56
C ALA A 21 7.91 26.50 -13.29
N LEU A 22 6.60 26.23 -13.44
CA LEU A 22 5.78 25.69 -12.36
C LEU A 22 6.39 24.33 -12.02
N GLN A 23 7.16 24.26 -10.96
CA GLN A 23 7.52 23.00 -10.33
C GLN A 23 6.24 22.51 -9.64
N ALA A 24 5.53 21.59 -10.28
CA ALA A 24 4.52 20.79 -9.63
C ALA A 24 5.22 19.92 -8.58
N GLN A 25 5.25 20.38 -7.34
CA GLN A 25 5.67 19.54 -6.22
C GLN A 25 4.60 18.45 -6.11
N ALA A 26 4.97 17.21 -6.38
CA ALA A 26 4.14 16.05 -6.12
C ALA A 26 3.80 16.06 -4.63
N GLN A 27 2.56 16.39 -4.31
CA GLN A 27 2.07 16.48 -2.94
C GLN A 27 2.05 15.05 -2.41
N LYS A 28 2.95 14.74 -1.47
CA LYS A 28 3.03 13.40 -0.86
C LYS A 28 1.71 13.12 -0.17
N THR A 29 0.95 12.17 -0.71
CA THR A 29 -0.35 11.74 -0.15
C THR A 29 -0.16 11.29 1.29
N VAL A 30 -0.95 11.86 2.20
CA VAL A 30 -0.90 11.50 3.62
C VAL A 30 -1.77 10.27 3.86
N TRP A 31 -1.17 9.26 4.47
CA TRP A 31 -1.84 8.02 4.87
C TRP A 31 -1.89 7.92 6.40
N ARG A 32 -3.03 7.56 6.94
CA ARG A 32 -3.25 7.34 8.38
C ARG A 32 -3.85 5.97 8.66
N GLN A 33 -3.82 5.58 9.92
CA GLN A 33 -4.56 4.40 10.38
C GLN A 33 -6.06 4.59 10.11
N ALA A 34 -6.70 3.59 9.53
CA ALA A 34 -8.15 3.57 9.36
C ALA A 34 -8.83 3.25 10.69
N THR A 35 -9.98 3.87 10.93
CA THR A 35 -10.82 3.60 12.10
C THR A 35 -11.59 2.30 11.94
N ALA A 36 -12.10 1.73 13.05
CA ALA A 36 -12.90 0.51 13.00
C ALA A 36 -14.17 0.67 12.15
N SER A 37 -14.81 1.84 12.15
CA SER A 37 -15.99 2.13 11.34
C SER A 37 -15.65 2.22 9.84
N GLU A 38 -14.52 2.80 9.48
CA GLU A 38 -14.04 2.85 8.10
C GLU A 38 -13.70 1.45 7.59
N LEU A 39 -13.02 0.64 8.40
CA LEU A 39 -12.71 -0.75 8.06
C LEU A 39 -13.97 -1.60 7.88
N ALA A 40 -14.97 -1.44 8.75
CA ALA A 40 -16.25 -2.13 8.63
C ALA A 40 -17.05 -1.71 7.39
N ALA A 41 -16.81 -0.51 6.86
CA ALA A 41 -17.45 -0.03 5.63
C ALA A 41 -16.79 -0.57 4.35
N VAL A 42 -15.49 -0.89 4.40
CA VAL A 42 -14.73 -1.33 3.20
C VAL A 42 -14.50 -2.84 3.16
N LEU A 43 -14.31 -3.50 4.30
CA LEU A 43 -14.08 -4.93 4.38
C LEU A 43 -15.42 -5.70 4.44
N PRO A 44 -15.59 -6.75 3.63
CA PRO A 44 -16.81 -7.54 3.66
C PRO A 44 -16.87 -8.47 4.90
N ALA A 45 -18.05 -8.69 5.46
CA ALA A 45 -18.26 -9.69 6.51
C ALA A 45 -18.00 -11.12 6.00
N ARG A 46 -18.13 -11.34 4.70
CA ARG A 46 -17.79 -12.59 4.01
C ARG A 46 -16.99 -12.25 2.76
N ALA A 47 -15.70 -12.59 2.76
CA ALA A 47 -14.78 -12.28 1.69
C ALA A 47 -14.96 -13.22 0.49
N PRO A 48 -15.07 -12.71 -0.73
CA PRO A 48 -15.09 -13.53 -1.93
C PRO A 48 -13.69 -14.07 -2.21
N VAL A 49 -13.50 -15.38 -2.04
CA VAL A 49 -12.23 -16.06 -2.30
C VAL A 49 -12.50 -17.26 -3.20
N GLU A 50 -11.97 -17.21 -4.42
CA GLU A 50 -12.22 -18.19 -5.47
C GLU A 50 -13.75 -18.34 -5.72
N ARG A 51 -14.35 -19.45 -5.36
CA ARG A 51 -15.79 -19.72 -5.54
C ARG A 51 -16.59 -19.65 -4.24
N GLU A 52 -15.94 -19.25 -3.15
CA GLU A 52 -16.50 -19.27 -1.81
C GLU A 52 -16.64 -17.84 -1.26
N HIS A 53 -17.51 -17.70 -0.23
CA HIS A 53 -17.65 -16.48 0.55
C HIS A 53 -17.30 -16.84 2.00
N ILE A 54 -16.07 -16.55 2.40
CA ILE A 54 -15.47 -16.97 3.66
C ILE A 54 -15.71 -15.91 4.73
N GLU A 55 -16.20 -16.30 5.90
CA GLU A 55 -16.41 -15.38 7.03
C GLU A 55 -15.08 -14.69 7.40
N THR A 56 -15.19 -13.39 7.73
CA THR A 56 -14.07 -12.59 8.19
C THR A 56 -14.15 -12.33 9.70
N GLU A 57 -13.00 -12.37 10.38
CA GLU A 57 -12.91 -12.01 11.79
C GLU A 57 -12.67 -10.49 11.91
N MET A 58 -13.73 -9.71 11.85
CA MET A 58 -13.68 -8.23 11.81
C MET A 58 -12.93 -7.58 12.97
N ARG A 59 -12.77 -8.27 14.12
CA ARG A 59 -11.95 -7.76 15.24
C ARG A 59 -10.46 -7.71 14.91
N THR A 60 -10.02 -8.43 13.88
CA THR A 60 -8.64 -8.44 13.38
C THR A 60 -8.42 -7.47 12.23
N ALA A 61 -9.46 -6.74 11.81
CA ALA A 61 -9.37 -5.80 10.71
C ALA A 61 -8.33 -4.72 10.99
N SER A 62 -7.46 -4.48 10.03
CA SER A 62 -6.46 -3.42 10.08
C SER A 62 -6.24 -2.84 8.71
N GLY A 63 -5.92 -1.54 8.66
CA GLY A 63 -5.68 -0.88 7.38
C GLY A 63 -5.31 0.57 7.53
N ILE A 64 -4.87 1.13 6.43
CA ILE A 64 -4.57 2.54 6.25
C ILE A 64 -5.48 3.14 5.20
N VAL A 65 -5.74 4.42 5.32
CA VAL A 65 -6.56 5.20 4.40
C VAL A 65 -5.88 6.52 4.08
N ASP A 66 -5.97 6.94 2.83
CA ASP A 66 -5.44 8.22 2.39
C ASP A 66 -6.48 9.35 2.43
N GLU A 67 -6.05 10.57 2.11
CA GLU A 67 -6.92 11.76 2.06
C GLU A 67 -8.01 11.68 0.99
N ARG A 68 -7.86 10.79 -0.01
CA ARG A 68 -8.84 10.55 -1.08
C ARG A 68 -9.83 9.43 -0.71
N GLY A 69 -9.70 8.83 0.49
CA GLY A 69 -10.54 7.74 0.94
C GLY A 69 -10.19 6.38 0.31
N ARG A 70 -8.97 6.19 -0.21
CA ARG A 70 -8.51 4.90 -0.73
C ARG A 70 -7.86 4.09 0.39
N PHE A 71 -8.16 2.82 0.42
CA PHE A 71 -7.73 1.90 1.47
C PHE A 71 -6.67 0.91 1.01
N ILE A 72 -5.79 0.54 1.94
CA ILE A 72 -5.07 -0.72 1.95
C ILE A 72 -5.46 -1.36 3.28
N ALA A 73 -6.33 -2.36 3.25
CA ALA A 73 -6.97 -2.92 4.44
C ALA A 73 -7.09 -4.42 4.35
N GLY A 74 -6.87 -5.10 5.45
CA GLY A 74 -6.96 -6.55 5.52
C GLY A 74 -7.66 -7.05 6.78
N VAL A 75 -8.02 -8.33 6.75
CA VAL A 75 -8.74 -9.01 7.83
C VAL A 75 -8.40 -10.51 7.80
N VAL A 76 -8.44 -11.16 8.96
CA VAL A 76 -8.29 -12.62 9.07
C VAL A 76 -9.52 -13.33 8.53
N LEU A 77 -9.32 -14.42 7.79
CA LEU A 77 -10.35 -15.33 7.29
C LEU A 77 -10.60 -16.47 8.28
N ILE A 78 -11.85 -16.82 8.49
CA ILE A 78 -12.26 -18.02 9.24
C ILE A 78 -12.39 -19.16 8.23
N THR A 79 -11.32 -19.88 7.98
CA THR A 79 -11.23 -20.83 6.86
C THR A 79 -11.62 -22.27 7.18
N ALA A 80 -11.94 -22.58 8.44
CA ALA A 80 -12.33 -23.93 8.85
C ALA A 80 -13.54 -24.43 8.06
N GLY A 81 -13.38 -25.56 7.36
CA GLY A 81 -14.43 -26.15 6.52
C GLY A 81 -14.55 -25.57 5.10
N TYR A 82 -13.70 -24.62 4.72
CA TYR A 82 -13.58 -24.09 3.36
C TYR A 82 -12.39 -24.70 2.62
N SER A 83 -12.37 -24.65 1.29
CA SER A 83 -11.22 -25.09 0.49
C SER A 83 -9.99 -24.20 0.65
N ALA A 84 -10.17 -23.04 1.24
CA ALA A 84 -9.10 -22.10 1.63
C ALA A 84 -8.32 -22.56 2.87
N GLU A 85 -8.79 -23.57 3.63
CA GLU A 85 -8.15 -24.04 4.85
C GLU A 85 -6.71 -24.52 4.57
N GLY A 86 -5.76 -23.99 5.35
CA GLY A 86 -4.33 -24.26 5.15
C GLY A 86 -3.67 -23.56 3.95
N LYS A 87 -4.46 -22.86 3.12
CA LYS A 87 -3.96 -22.17 1.92
C LYS A 87 -3.97 -20.64 2.12
N TYR A 88 -5.08 -20.11 2.61
CA TYR A 88 -5.24 -18.68 2.90
C TYR A 88 -5.58 -18.47 4.37
N SER A 89 -5.13 -17.37 4.92
CA SER A 89 -5.42 -16.96 6.30
C SER A 89 -5.96 -15.53 6.39
N HIS A 90 -5.77 -14.73 5.35
CA HIS A 90 -6.13 -13.33 5.34
C HIS A 90 -6.71 -12.90 3.99
N TYR A 91 -7.55 -11.88 4.05
CA TYR A 91 -8.07 -11.16 2.89
C TYR A 91 -7.56 -9.73 2.91
N LEU A 92 -7.21 -9.18 1.76
CA LEU A 92 -6.62 -7.85 1.61
C LEU A 92 -7.30 -7.10 0.47
N ILE A 93 -7.77 -5.88 0.73
CA ILE A 93 -8.23 -4.92 -0.26
C ILE A 93 -7.14 -3.88 -0.49
N VAL A 94 -6.79 -3.67 -1.74
CA VAL A 94 -5.82 -2.67 -2.19
C VAL A 94 -6.53 -1.71 -3.13
N GLN A 95 -6.62 -0.43 -2.78
CA GLN A 95 -7.26 0.60 -3.62
C GLN A 95 -6.27 1.61 -4.19
N ALA A 96 -5.00 1.51 -3.80
CA ALA A 96 -3.89 2.25 -4.40
C ALA A 96 -2.70 1.31 -4.61
N PRO A 97 -1.85 1.52 -5.62
CA PRO A 97 -0.69 0.67 -5.86
C PRO A 97 0.21 0.59 -4.62
N VAL A 98 0.64 -0.62 -4.26
CA VAL A 98 1.54 -0.86 -3.13
C VAL A 98 2.50 -2.00 -3.46
N GLU A 99 3.74 -1.89 -3.01
CA GLU A 99 4.73 -2.96 -3.04
C GLU A 99 4.89 -3.49 -1.60
N ILE A 100 4.60 -4.76 -1.36
CA ILE A 100 4.73 -5.41 -0.05
C ILE A 100 5.84 -6.46 -0.16
N GLY A 101 6.98 -6.23 0.50
CA GLY A 101 8.12 -7.14 0.47
C GLY A 101 8.64 -7.43 -0.93
N GLY A 102 8.61 -6.46 -1.85
CA GLY A 102 9.00 -6.61 -3.24
C GLY A 102 7.89 -7.13 -4.18
N VAL A 103 6.72 -7.50 -3.65
CA VAL A 103 5.56 -7.91 -4.45
C VAL A 103 4.72 -6.69 -4.79
N ALA A 104 4.64 -6.34 -6.07
CA ALA A 104 3.81 -5.22 -6.54
C ALA A 104 2.34 -5.65 -6.64
N LEU A 105 1.49 -5.01 -5.84
CA LEU A 105 0.05 -5.20 -5.83
C LEU A 105 -0.64 -3.99 -6.47
N LYS A 106 -1.39 -4.23 -7.53
CA LYS A 106 -2.26 -3.23 -8.16
C LYS A 106 -3.57 -3.11 -7.37
N PRO A 107 -4.37 -2.05 -7.56
CA PRO A 107 -5.72 -2.01 -7.01
C PRO A 107 -6.49 -3.30 -7.33
N GLY A 108 -7.06 -3.93 -6.29
CA GLY A 108 -7.72 -5.24 -6.38
C GLY A 108 -7.92 -5.90 -5.03
N GLU A 109 -8.40 -7.12 -5.09
CA GLU A 109 -8.68 -7.96 -3.94
C GLU A 109 -7.76 -9.19 -3.94
N TYR A 110 -7.17 -9.47 -2.80
CA TYR A 110 -6.18 -10.52 -2.63
C TYR A 110 -6.52 -11.40 -1.44
N ALA A 111 -6.14 -12.67 -1.53
CA ALA A 111 -6.05 -13.56 -0.39
C ALA A 111 -4.59 -13.91 -0.17
N PHE A 112 -4.14 -13.99 1.07
CA PHE A 112 -2.78 -14.45 1.35
C PHE A 112 -2.75 -15.43 2.52
N GLY A 113 -1.80 -16.33 2.43
CA GLY A 113 -1.43 -17.26 3.48
C GLY A 113 0.08 -17.22 3.69
N TRP A 114 0.57 -17.99 4.64
CA TRP A 114 1.99 -18.08 4.93
C TRP A 114 2.40 -19.51 5.31
N SER A 115 3.66 -19.80 5.04
CA SER A 115 4.31 -21.04 5.46
C SER A 115 5.62 -20.74 6.19
N ARG A 116 6.12 -21.71 6.93
CA ARG A 116 7.43 -21.68 7.58
C ARG A 116 8.37 -22.62 6.84
N GLU A 117 9.13 -22.09 5.92
CA GLU A 117 10.07 -22.91 5.12
C GLU A 117 11.50 -22.91 5.69
N ASN A 118 11.89 -21.82 6.38
CA ASN A 118 13.27 -21.58 6.81
C ASN A 118 13.44 -21.42 8.33
N GLY A 119 12.71 -22.20 9.14
CA GLY A 119 12.82 -22.16 10.59
C GLY A 119 11.92 -21.13 11.26
N GLU A 120 12.29 -20.67 12.47
CA GLU A 120 11.44 -19.80 13.30
C GLU A 120 11.61 -18.28 13.04
N GLU A 121 12.57 -17.88 12.18
CA GLU A 121 12.97 -16.49 12.02
C GLU A 121 12.22 -15.75 10.90
N SER A 122 11.59 -16.47 9.97
CA SER A 122 10.85 -15.89 8.86
C SER A 122 9.59 -16.68 8.50
N LEU A 123 8.65 -16.00 7.83
CA LEU A 123 7.50 -16.61 7.18
C LEU A 123 7.59 -16.30 5.68
N SER A 124 7.29 -17.28 4.84
CA SER A 124 7.08 -17.09 3.41
C SER A 124 5.58 -16.77 3.20
N VAL A 125 5.27 -15.57 2.75
CA VAL A 125 3.89 -15.06 2.58
C VAL A 125 3.55 -15.05 1.10
N HIS A 126 2.48 -15.76 0.73
CA HIS A 126 2.04 -15.94 -0.66
C HIS A 126 0.82 -15.08 -0.92
N PHE A 127 0.94 -14.08 -1.80
CA PHE A 127 -0.17 -13.23 -2.23
C PHE A 127 -0.83 -13.82 -3.47
N ASN A 128 -2.14 -14.00 -3.42
CA ASN A 128 -2.94 -14.57 -4.50
C ASN A 128 -4.08 -13.63 -4.86
N GLN A 129 -4.47 -13.60 -6.13
CA GLN A 129 -5.71 -12.95 -6.56
C GLN A 129 -6.90 -13.62 -5.86
N ALA A 130 -7.72 -12.86 -5.13
CA ALA A 130 -8.82 -13.44 -4.36
C ALA A 130 -9.81 -14.20 -5.25
N ALA A 131 -10.19 -13.63 -6.40
CA ALA A 131 -11.18 -14.21 -7.30
C ALA A 131 -10.75 -15.52 -7.96
N THR A 132 -9.46 -15.72 -8.24
CA THR A 132 -8.95 -16.84 -9.04
C THR A 132 -8.03 -17.78 -8.28
N GLY A 133 -7.50 -17.35 -7.15
CA GLY A 133 -6.45 -18.06 -6.42
C GLY A 133 -5.07 -18.01 -7.12
N ALA A 134 -4.93 -17.27 -8.22
CA ALA A 134 -3.67 -17.18 -8.95
C ALA A 134 -2.61 -16.47 -8.12
N LEU A 135 -1.44 -17.10 -7.98
CA LEU A 135 -0.29 -16.53 -7.26
C LEU A 135 0.18 -15.25 -7.96
N VAL A 136 0.29 -14.16 -7.20
CA VAL A 136 0.84 -12.87 -7.64
C VAL A 136 2.32 -12.77 -7.31
N GLY A 137 2.70 -13.22 -6.12
CA GLY A 137 4.08 -13.23 -5.67
C GLY A 137 4.22 -13.71 -4.23
N THR A 138 5.47 -13.86 -3.82
CA THR A 138 5.84 -14.32 -2.48
C THR A 138 6.79 -13.30 -1.85
N ALA A 139 6.57 -13.00 -0.57
CA ALA A 139 7.40 -12.08 0.22
C ALA A 139 7.81 -12.74 1.53
N ASP A 140 9.00 -12.40 2.02
CA ASP A 140 9.46 -12.86 3.32
C ASP A 140 9.05 -11.87 4.42
N ALA A 141 8.38 -12.38 5.44
CA ALA A 141 8.11 -11.67 6.68
C ALA A 141 9.14 -12.03 7.72
N HIS A 142 9.86 -11.03 8.25
CA HIS A 142 10.92 -11.24 9.24
C HIS A 142 10.45 -10.92 10.65
N ARG A 143 11.03 -11.57 11.65
CA ARG A 143 10.74 -11.34 13.05
C ARG A 143 11.02 -9.88 13.43
N ILE A 144 10.04 -9.22 14.04
CA ILE A 144 10.19 -7.82 14.48
C ILE A 144 10.98 -7.81 15.78
N ALA A 145 12.19 -7.24 15.75
CA ALA A 145 13.06 -7.15 16.92
C ALA A 145 12.43 -6.29 18.02
N GLY A 146 12.52 -6.75 19.28
CA GLY A 146 12.02 -6.00 20.44
C GLY A 146 10.50 -5.86 20.55
N SER A 147 9.72 -6.42 19.61
CA SER A 147 8.26 -6.40 19.73
C SER A 147 7.78 -7.49 20.68
N THR A 148 7.08 -7.09 21.74
CA THR A 148 6.37 -7.98 22.66
C THR A 148 4.91 -8.20 22.21
N ARG A 149 4.40 -7.34 21.33
CA ARG A 149 3.00 -7.38 20.89
C ARG A 149 2.84 -8.34 19.70
N VAL A 150 1.89 -9.24 19.84
CA VAL A 150 1.47 -10.20 18.80
C VAL A 150 0.16 -9.68 18.21
N GLU A 151 0.15 -9.41 16.92
CA GLU A 151 -1.04 -8.96 16.21
C GLU A 151 -1.49 -10.06 15.23
N SER A 152 -2.77 -10.35 15.17
CA SER A 152 -3.28 -11.25 14.12
C SER A 152 -3.00 -10.67 12.73
N LEU A 153 -3.27 -9.37 12.59
CA LEU A 153 -2.89 -8.54 11.45
C LEU A 153 -2.79 -7.08 11.92
N HIS A 154 -1.75 -6.37 11.49
CA HIS A 154 -1.69 -4.91 11.64
C HIS A 154 -0.94 -4.26 10.47
N ILE A 155 -1.58 -3.31 9.82
CA ILE A 155 -0.98 -2.50 8.74
C ILE A 155 -0.62 -1.14 9.33
N TRP A 156 0.67 -0.93 9.59
CA TRP A 156 1.19 0.29 10.18
C TRP A 156 1.28 1.42 9.15
N PRO A 157 0.83 2.65 9.45
CA PRO A 157 0.95 3.78 8.53
C PRO A 157 2.41 4.06 8.10
N PRO A 158 2.62 4.65 6.90
CA PRO A 158 3.97 4.98 6.41
C PRO A 158 4.73 5.94 7.31
N GLY A 159 4.01 6.85 8.00
CA GLY A 159 4.59 7.80 8.95
C GLY A 159 5.09 7.16 10.26
N GLU A 160 4.71 5.91 10.53
CA GLU A 160 5.13 5.17 11.72
C GLU A 160 6.18 4.10 11.37
N LYS A 161 5.78 3.04 10.67
CA LYS A 161 6.66 1.90 10.40
C LYS A 161 6.64 1.42 8.95
N ALA A 162 5.61 1.75 8.16
CA ALA A 162 5.42 1.22 6.80
C ALA A 162 5.55 -0.31 6.76
N LEU A 163 4.80 -1.01 7.59
CA LEU A 163 4.95 -2.44 7.84
C LEU A 163 3.60 -3.14 7.88
N VAL A 164 3.49 -4.30 7.24
CA VAL A 164 2.41 -5.27 7.45
C VAL A 164 2.90 -6.28 8.48
N GLN A 165 2.25 -6.33 9.64
CA GLN A 165 2.58 -7.25 10.73
C GLN A 165 1.60 -8.42 10.78
N ILE A 166 2.15 -9.63 10.88
CA ILE A 166 1.42 -10.89 11.06
C ILE A 166 2.06 -11.62 12.25
N GLY A 167 1.35 -11.76 13.34
CA GLY A 167 1.92 -12.28 14.57
C GLY A 167 3.05 -11.40 15.09
N ARG A 168 4.26 -11.95 15.09
CA ARG A 168 5.52 -11.27 15.45
C ARG A 168 6.39 -10.94 14.25
N PHE A 169 5.88 -11.16 13.05
CA PHE A 169 6.62 -10.98 11.80
C PHE A 169 6.12 -9.76 11.06
N GLY A 170 6.99 -9.11 10.34
CA GLY A 170 6.70 -7.91 9.58
C GLY A 170 7.24 -7.96 8.17
N ILE A 171 6.47 -7.40 7.24
CA ILE A 171 6.85 -7.22 5.85
C ILE A 171 6.86 -5.72 5.57
N PRO A 172 7.98 -5.11 5.18
CA PRO A 172 8.00 -3.71 4.80
C PRO A 172 7.20 -3.49 3.52
N TYR A 173 6.55 -2.33 3.42
CA TYR A 173 5.86 -1.94 2.20
C TYR A 173 6.22 -0.54 1.74
N LYS A 174 6.00 -0.26 0.46
CA LYS A 174 6.11 1.05 -0.16
C LYS A 174 4.83 1.35 -0.93
N LEU A 175 4.33 2.56 -0.79
CA LEU A 175 3.21 3.04 -1.59
C LEU A 175 3.72 3.40 -2.99
N GLY A 176 3.00 2.97 -4.01
CA GLY A 176 3.30 3.33 -5.39
C GLY A 176 2.97 4.80 -5.67
N GLU A 177 3.74 5.43 -6.55
CA GLU A 177 3.40 6.71 -7.16
C GLU A 177 2.32 6.49 -8.24
N GLU A 178 1.38 7.44 -8.35
CA GLU A 178 0.38 7.48 -9.43
C GLU A 178 0.92 8.16 -10.67
#